data_259d9aa39b145059dd7dd4c7f858ff34
#
_entry.id   259d9aa39b145059dd7dd4c7f858ff34
#
_cell.length_a   1.000
_cell.length_b   1.000
_cell.length_c   1.000
_cell.angle_alpha   90.00
_cell.angle_beta   90.00
_cell.angle_gamma   90.00
#
_symmetry.space_group_name_H-M   'P 1'
#
loop_
_entity.id
_entity.type
_entity.pdbx_description
1 polymer ?
#
loop_
_entity_poly.entity_id
_entity_poly.type
_entity_poly.pdbx_seq_one_letter_code
_entity_poly.pdbx_strand_id
1 'polypeptide(L)'
;MAVYASNGITSVAASLARLMGFSPPHGADEPNLVLERYARAALGDRPVQRALLYHPDGIAHYLFARHTDVFLPVLQAAPLALPVQSVYPPVTPVCFASMYTGLPPEGHGICSYAKPILRVDTLFDAALRAGVRPAIVSTSGSTLSKIFLDRPMDYYILDSVDEVNARAEQLLREDEHDLLLVYNGNYDAAMHRYAPESPEALRALRVIPPPRACGRPRRAGRPQPLPRGSRPRRAGGSASAALLLPGAGRRRRGPRPRTAR
;
A
#
# COMPACT_ATOMS: atom_id res chain seq x y z
N MET A 1 -6.80 26.49 3.26
CA MET A 1 -7.46 25.31 2.66
C MET A 1 -6.49 24.31 2.02
N ALA A 2 -5.22 24.61 1.83
CA ALA A 2 -4.28 23.75 1.09
C ALA A 2 -3.58 22.64 1.93
N VAL A 3 -3.73 22.61 3.25
CA VAL A 3 -2.96 21.66 4.11
C VAL A 3 -3.60 20.28 4.20
N TYR A 4 -4.90 20.15 3.90
CA TYR A 4 -5.60 18.85 3.99
C TYR A 4 -5.58 18.04 2.70
N ALA A 5 -5.34 18.64 1.56
CA ALA A 5 -5.30 17.93 0.27
C ALA A 5 -4.06 17.03 0.12
N SER A 6 -2.93 17.34 0.77
CA SER A 6 -1.68 16.61 0.61
C SER A 6 -1.57 15.30 1.40
N ASN A 7 -2.53 15.00 2.30
CA ASN A 7 -2.52 13.77 3.12
C ASN A 7 -3.70 12.83 2.80
N GLY A 8 -4.33 12.98 1.66
CA GLY A 8 -5.36 12.06 1.19
C GLY A 8 -4.78 10.73 0.71
N ILE A 9 -5.58 9.66 0.78
CA ILE A 9 -5.21 8.34 0.25
C ILE A 9 -4.93 8.39 -1.25
N THR A 10 -5.48 9.35 -1.98
CA THR A 10 -5.26 9.59 -3.41
C THR A 10 -3.82 10.02 -3.73
N SER A 11 -3.10 10.61 -2.77
CA SER A 11 -1.70 11.02 -2.96
C SER A 11 -0.70 9.85 -3.02
N VAL A 12 -1.13 8.63 -2.65
CA VAL A 12 -0.24 7.47 -2.49
C VAL A 12 0.37 7.02 -3.82
N ALA A 13 -0.44 6.91 -4.89
CA ALA A 13 0.06 6.48 -6.20
C ALA A 13 1.15 7.40 -6.73
N ALA A 14 0.92 8.72 -6.70
CA ALA A 14 1.89 9.70 -7.16
C ALA A 14 3.15 9.72 -6.29
N SER A 15 2.99 9.59 -4.97
CA SER A 15 4.12 9.51 -4.04
C SER A 15 5.04 8.33 -4.34
N LEU A 16 4.46 7.14 -4.54
CA LEU A 16 5.22 5.92 -4.86
C LEU A 16 5.90 6.01 -6.22
N ALA A 17 5.19 6.47 -7.24
CA ALA A 17 5.74 6.67 -8.57
C ALA A 17 6.96 7.59 -8.51
N ARG A 18 6.85 8.71 -7.80
CA ARG A 18 7.93 9.69 -7.64
C ARG A 18 9.12 9.14 -6.86
N LEU A 19 8.87 8.42 -5.76
CA LEU A 19 9.92 7.75 -5.00
C LEU A 19 10.70 6.74 -5.84
N MET A 20 10.02 6.02 -6.71
CA MET A 20 10.61 5.02 -7.60
C MET A 20 11.14 5.61 -8.92
N GLY A 21 10.95 6.91 -9.17
CA GLY A 21 11.52 7.62 -10.31
C GLY A 21 10.78 7.43 -11.64
N PHE A 22 9.47 7.19 -11.60
CA PHE A 22 8.63 7.10 -12.80
C PHE A 22 7.40 8.02 -12.73
N SER A 23 6.76 8.24 -13.88
CA SER A 23 5.57 9.08 -13.98
C SER A 23 4.37 8.44 -13.29
N PRO A 24 3.57 9.19 -12.51
CA PRO A 24 2.38 8.66 -11.85
C PRO A 24 1.31 8.21 -12.85
N PRO A 25 0.24 7.54 -12.39
CA PRO A 25 -0.94 7.28 -13.20
C PRO A 25 -1.54 8.56 -13.77
N HIS A 26 -2.19 8.47 -14.93
CA HIS A 26 -2.84 9.61 -15.56
C HIS A 26 -3.96 10.17 -14.67
N GLY A 27 -3.94 11.47 -14.43
CA GLY A 27 -4.93 12.16 -13.61
C GLY A 27 -4.79 11.93 -12.11
N ALA A 28 -3.73 11.25 -11.65
CA ALA A 28 -3.47 11.06 -10.23
C ALA A 28 -3.29 12.40 -9.51
N ASP A 29 -3.74 12.44 -8.26
CA ASP A 29 -3.55 13.56 -7.34
C ASP A 29 -2.05 13.81 -7.06
N GLU A 30 -1.73 14.98 -6.52
CA GLU A 30 -0.36 15.35 -6.19
C GLU A 30 0.24 14.43 -5.08
N PRO A 31 1.56 14.20 -5.10
CA PRO A 31 2.22 13.38 -4.09
C PRO A 31 2.20 14.01 -2.70
N ASN A 32 2.33 13.19 -1.67
CA ASN A 32 2.43 13.63 -0.28
C ASN A 32 3.77 14.31 -0.01
N LEU A 33 3.74 15.61 0.24
CA LEU A 33 4.95 16.43 0.44
C LEU A 33 5.74 16.05 1.70
N VAL A 34 5.08 15.53 2.75
CA VAL A 34 5.77 15.10 3.98
C VAL A 34 6.59 13.85 3.69
N LEU A 35 5.98 12.88 2.99
CA LEU A 35 6.67 11.66 2.57
C LEU A 35 7.85 11.98 1.64
N GLU A 36 7.67 12.88 0.68
CA GLU A 36 8.75 13.30 -0.23
C GLU A 36 9.93 13.93 0.50
N ARG A 37 9.64 14.89 1.41
CA ARG A 37 10.70 15.54 2.21
C ARG A 37 11.45 14.54 3.08
N TYR A 38 10.73 13.63 3.72
CA TYR A 38 11.33 12.57 4.52
C TYR A 38 12.21 11.66 3.67
N ALA A 39 11.69 11.19 2.54
CA ALA A 39 12.44 10.31 1.64
C ALA A 39 13.69 10.99 1.09
N ARG A 40 13.61 12.27 0.69
CA ARG A 40 14.77 13.05 0.25
C ARG A 40 15.81 13.19 1.36
N ALA A 41 15.39 13.44 2.60
CA ALA A 41 16.31 13.54 3.74
C ALA A 41 16.99 12.20 4.05
N ALA A 42 16.26 11.07 3.95
CA ALA A 42 16.76 9.74 4.29
C ALA A 42 17.56 9.08 3.17
N LEU A 43 17.18 9.28 1.91
CA LEU A 43 17.70 8.56 0.75
C LEU A 43 18.47 9.46 -0.24
N GLY A 44 18.41 10.79 -0.07
CA GLY A 44 18.88 11.76 -1.05
C GLY A 44 17.97 11.80 -2.29
N ASP A 45 18.51 12.25 -3.42
CA ASP A 45 17.77 12.37 -4.69
C ASP A 45 17.76 11.05 -5.52
N ARG A 46 18.18 9.94 -4.92
CA ARG A 46 18.22 8.65 -5.60
C ARG A 46 16.84 7.99 -5.59
N PRO A 47 16.34 7.51 -6.75
CA PRO A 47 15.09 6.78 -6.78
C PRO A 47 15.20 5.46 -6.01
N VAL A 48 14.11 5.10 -5.36
CA VAL A 48 13.94 3.81 -4.72
C VAL A 48 13.81 2.73 -5.80
N GLN A 49 14.65 1.71 -5.74
CA GLN A 49 14.64 0.65 -6.75
C GLN A 49 13.64 -0.45 -6.45
N ARG A 50 13.24 -0.59 -5.17
CA ARG A 50 12.30 -1.62 -4.70
C ARG A 50 11.38 -1.05 -3.66
N ALA A 51 10.09 -1.34 -3.77
CA ALA A 51 9.09 -0.97 -2.78
C ALA A 51 8.27 -2.19 -2.35
N LEU A 52 8.11 -2.36 -1.05
CA LEU A 52 7.17 -3.30 -0.44
C LEU A 52 6.00 -2.49 0.13
N LEU A 53 4.79 -2.79 -0.36
CA LEU A 53 3.54 -2.24 0.13
C LEU A 53 2.83 -3.34 0.92
N TYR A 54 2.85 -3.24 2.24
CA TYR A 54 2.19 -4.20 3.10
C TYR A 54 0.88 -3.61 3.64
N HIS A 55 -0.24 -4.24 3.35
CA HIS A 55 -1.58 -3.76 3.69
C HIS A 55 -2.28 -4.68 4.69
N PRO A 56 -2.11 -4.47 5.99
CA PRO A 56 -3.01 -5.04 7.00
C PRO A 56 -4.33 -4.26 6.94
N ASP A 57 -5.42 -4.92 6.54
CA ASP A 57 -6.73 -4.28 6.36
C ASP A 57 -7.43 -3.98 7.68
N GLY A 58 -8.29 -2.96 7.67
CA GLY A 58 -9.16 -2.60 8.78
C GLY A 58 -8.51 -1.80 9.92
N ILE A 59 -7.22 -1.47 9.85
CA ILE A 59 -6.51 -0.74 10.91
C ILE A 59 -6.81 0.75 10.82
N ALA A 60 -7.64 1.25 11.74
CA ALA A 60 -7.95 2.67 11.86
C ALA A 60 -6.89 3.41 12.69
N HIS A 61 -6.74 4.71 12.45
CA HIS A 61 -5.78 5.55 13.17
C HIS A 61 -5.95 5.51 14.70
N TYR A 62 -7.18 5.44 15.22
CA TYR A 62 -7.41 5.33 16.67
C TYR A 62 -6.84 4.03 17.25
N LEU A 63 -6.90 2.94 16.50
CA LEU A 63 -6.35 1.64 16.93
C LEU A 63 -4.81 1.71 17.01
N PHE A 64 -4.18 2.31 16.01
CA PHE A 64 -2.76 2.57 16.02
C PHE A 64 -2.34 3.43 17.22
N ALA A 65 -3.07 4.51 17.51
CA ALA A 65 -2.77 5.39 18.63
C ALA A 65 -2.96 4.71 19.99
N ARG A 66 -3.96 3.83 20.12
CA ARG A 66 -4.29 3.15 21.37
C ARG A 66 -3.42 1.93 21.67
N HIS A 67 -2.96 1.25 20.63
CA HIS A 67 -2.18 0.02 20.73
C HIS A 67 -0.82 0.17 20.04
N THR A 68 -0.15 1.31 20.25
CA THR A 68 1.15 1.64 19.62
C THR A 68 2.21 0.58 19.92
N ASP A 69 2.13 -0.09 21.08
CA ASP A 69 3.03 -1.20 21.46
C ASP A 69 3.02 -2.34 20.45
N VAL A 70 1.86 -2.65 19.86
CA VAL A 70 1.73 -3.69 18.82
C VAL A 70 2.47 -3.32 17.55
N PHE A 71 2.60 -2.03 17.25
CA PHE A 71 3.22 -1.52 16.03
C PHE A 71 4.69 -1.20 16.18
N LEU A 72 5.30 -1.35 17.38
CA LEU A 72 6.71 -1.05 17.60
C LEU A 72 7.66 -1.73 16.60
N PRO A 73 7.50 -3.03 16.24
CA PRO A 73 8.37 -3.65 15.26
C PRO A 73 8.29 -2.99 13.88
N VAL A 74 7.09 -2.52 13.51
CA VAL A 74 6.86 -1.80 12.24
C VAL A 74 7.51 -0.42 12.29
N LEU A 75 7.32 0.33 13.38
CA LEU A 75 7.89 1.66 13.57
C LEU A 75 9.43 1.62 13.63
N GLN A 76 10.02 0.54 14.13
CA GLN A 76 11.46 0.33 14.08
C GLN A 76 11.98 0.12 12.64
N ALA A 77 11.20 -0.55 11.81
CA ALA A 77 11.56 -0.81 10.40
C ALA A 77 11.20 0.37 9.47
N ALA A 78 10.11 1.09 9.78
CA ALA A 78 9.58 2.21 9.01
C ALA A 78 9.22 3.37 9.97
N PRO A 79 10.18 4.22 10.34
CA PRO A 79 10.02 5.19 11.43
C PRO A 79 9.11 6.38 11.10
N LEU A 80 8.70 6.57 9.85
CA LEU A 80 7.72 7.59 9.48
C LEU A 80 6.30 7.04 9.57
N ALA A 81 5.51 7.56 10.50
CA ALA A 81 4.08 7.31 10.60
C ALA A 81 3.29 8.57 10.20
N LEU A 82 2.46 8.43 9.16
CA LEU A 82 1.62 9.53 8.66
C LEU A 82 0.15 9.11 8.72
N PRO A 83 -0.72 9.90 9.38
CA PRO A 83 -2.15 9.72 9.26
C PRO A 83 -2.59 10.12 7.84
N VAL A 84 -3.32 9.21 7.17
CA VAL A 84 -3.82 9.42 5.82
C VAL A 84 -5.34 9.47 5.86
N GLN A 85 -5.92 10.49 5.23
CA GLN A 85 -7.37 10.63 5.14
C GLN A 85 -7.92 9.71 4.05
N SER A 86 -8.88 8.88 4.44
CA SER A 86 -9.61 8.00 3.50
C SER A 86 -10.62 8.79 2.66
N VAL A 87 -11.03 8.21 1.54
CA VAL A 87 -12.17 8.67 0.72
C VAL A 87 -13.50 8.14 1.28
N TYR A 88 -14.60 8.66 0.78
CA TYR A 88 -15.95 8.22 1.18
C TYR A 88 -16.67 7.53 0.00
N PRO A 89 -17.33 6.37 0.22
CA PRO A 89 -17.38 5.62 1.48
C PRO A 89 -16.04 4.91 1.79
N PRO A 90 -15.63 4.85 3.07
CA PRO A 90 -14.35 4.26 3.46
C PRO A 90 -14.44 2.73 3.53
N VAL A 91 -14.69 2.11 2.40
CA VAL A 91 -14.74 0.64 2.24
C VAL A 91 -13.57 0.18 1.38
N THR A 92 -13.09 -1.02 1.62
CA THR A 92 -11.86 -1.57 1.03
C THR A 92 -11.74 -1.38 -0.48
N PRO A 93 -12.75 -1.72 -1.33
CA PRO A 93 -12.62 -1.55 -2.77
C PRO A 93 -12.45 -0.08 -3.22
N VAL A 94 -13.20 0.82 -2.59
CA VAL A 94 -13.14 2.27 -2.89
C VAL A 94 -11.79 2.85 -2.50
N CYS A 95 -11.32 2.52 -1.29
CA CYS A 95 -10.05 3.02 -0.79
C CYS A 95 -8.84 2.50 -1.58
N PHE A 96 -8.79 1.22 -1.91
CA PHE A 96 -7.70 0.67 -2.71
C PHE A 96 -7.73 1.18 -4.15
N ALA A 97 -8.92 1.38 -4.74
CA ALA A 97 -9.02 2.00 -6.04
C ALA A 97 -8.46 3.43 -6.01
N SER A 98 -8.89 4.28 -5.05
CA SER A 98 -8.36 5.64 -4.90
C SER A 98 -6.86 5.65 -4.60
N MET A 99 -6.37 4.75 -3.74
CA MET A 99 -4.96 4.66 -3.37
C MET A 99 -4.05 4.38 -4.58
N TYR A 100 -4.47 3.51 -5.48
CA TYR A 100 -3.65 3.03 -6.58
C TYR A 100 -3.91 3.67 -7.93
N THR A 101 -5.01 4.43 -8.07
CA THR A 101 -5.24 5.29 -9.24
C THR A 101 -4.81 6.72 -9.00
N GLY A 102 -4.82 7.16 -7.73
CA GLY A 102 -4.69 8.57 -7.36
C GLY A 102 -5.95 9.39 -7.64
N LEU A 103 -7.08 8.74 -7.96
CA LEU A 103 -8.34 9.39 -8.32
C LEU A 103 -9.36 9.31 -7.17
N PRO A 104 -10.30 10.26 -7.06
CA PRO A 104 -11.46 10.14 -6.19
C PRO A 104 -12.41 9.04 -6.71
N PRO A 105 -13.38 8.57 -5.88
CA PRO A 105 -14.29 7.47 -6.25
C PRO A 105 -15.01 7.67 -7.57
N GLU A 106 -15.44 8.90 -7.87
CA GLU A 106 -16.12 9.26 -9.12
C GLU A 106 -15.18 9.14 -10.32
N GLY A 107 -13.89 9.37 -10.12
CA GLY A 107 -12.86 9.32 -11.17
C GLY A 107 -12.48 7.90 -11.57
N HIS A 108 -12.46 6.95 -10.61
CA HIS A 108 -12.12 5.56 -10.89
C HIS A 108 -13.34 4.63 -11.01
N GLY A 109 -14.56 5.11 -10.68
CA GLY A 109 -15.83 4.44 -10.90
C GLY A 109 -16.22 3.37 -9.86
N ILE A 110 -15.44 3.14 -8.80
CA ILE A 110 -15.82 2.27 -7.69
C ILE A 110 -16.31 3.14 -6.52
N CYS A 111 -17.64 3.26 -6.37
CA CYS A 111 -18.26 4.12 -5.36
C CYS A 111 -18.96 3.35 -4.23
N SER A 112 -18.84 2.03 -4.19
CA SER A 112 -19.51 1.16 -3.20
C SER A 112 -18.68 -0.09 -2.91
N TYR A 113 -19.19 -0.99 -2.05
CA TYR A 113 -18.54 -2.27 -1.81
C TYR A 113 -18.77 -3.23 -3.00
N ALA A 114 -18.22 -2.87 -4.15
CA ALA A 114 -18.18 -3.67 -5.36
C ALA A 114 -16.71 -3.88 -5.77
N LYS A 115 -16.43 -4.97 -6.47
CA LYS A 115 -15.08 -5.37 -6.87
C LYS A 115 -14.95 -5.57 -8.39
N PRO A 116 -15.37 -4.60 -9.23
CA PRO A 116 -15.14 -4.68 -10.67
C PRO A 116 -13.65 -4.51 -10.97
N ILE A 117 -13.20 -5.00 -12.11
CA ILE A 117 -11.85 -4.74 -12.59
C ILE A 117 -11.74 -3.26 -12.98
N LEU A 118 -10.74 -2.57 -12.42
CA LEU A 118 -10.44 -1.18 -12.74
C LEU A 118 -9.97 -1.05 -14.19
N ARG A 119 -10.59 -0.15 -14.94
CA ARG A 119 -10.27 0.13 -16.35
C ARG A 119 -9.51 1.44 -16.53
N VAL A 120 -9.35 2.22 -15.47
CA VAL A 120 -8.55 3.44 -15.46
C VAL A 120 -7.09 3.11 -15.16
N ASP A 121 -6.21 4.06 -15.45
CA ASP A 121 -4.77 3.94 -15.22
C ASP A 121 -4.45 3.80 -13.72
N THR A 122 -3.57 2.89 -13.38
CA THR A 122 -3.18 2.61 -11.99
C THR A 122 -1.67 2.71 -11.81
N LEU A 123 -1.21 2.72 -10.56
CA LEU A 123 0.20 2.63 -10.22
C LEU A 123 0.88 1.43 -10.90
N PHE A 124 0.16 0.31 -11.05
CA PHE A 124 0.72 -0.88 -11.72
C PHE A 124 0.91 -0.65 -13.21
N ASP A 125 -0.04 0.01 -13.88
CA ASP A 125 0.07 0.37 -15.29
C ASP A 125 1.24 1.35 -15.51
N ALA A 126 1.37 2.35 -14.64
CA ALA A 126 2.46 3.31 -14.66
C ALA A 126 3.83 2.63 -14.41
N ALA A 127 3.90 1.70 -13.46
CA ALA A 127 5.09 0.91 -13.15
C ALA A 127 5.51 0.04 -14.36
N LEU A 128 4.55 -0.66 -14.98
CA LEU A 128 4.79 -1.49 -16.18
C LEU A 128 5.32 -0.65 -17.35
N ARG A 129 4.76 0.54 -17.59
CA ARG A 129 5.28 1.47 -18.63
C ARG A 129 6.70 1.91 -18.36
N ALA A 130 7.10 1.98 -17.10
CA ALA A 130 8.46 2.34 -16.71
C ALA A 130 9.43 1.15 -16.66
N GLY A 131 8.99 -0.06 -17.00
CA GLY A 131 9.80 -1.28 -16.92
C GLY A 131 9.99 -1.80 -15.49
N VAL A 132 9.24 -1.29 -14.52
CA VAL A 132 9.18 -1.78 -13.15
C VAL A 132 8.33 -3.05 -13.13
N ARG A 133 8.73 -4.07 -12.38
CA ARG A 133 8.05 -5.36 -12.30
C ARG A 133 7.16 -5.43 -11.06
N PRO A 134 5.86 -5.15 -11.17
CA PRO A 134 4.94 -5.24 -10.04
C PRO A 134 4.47 -6.68 -9.82
N ALA A 135 4.15 -7.00 -8.56
CA ALA A 135 3.42 -8.21 -8.19
C ALA A 135 2.44 -7.95 -7.05
N ILE A 136 1.34 -8.70 -7.03
CA ILE A 136 0.36 -8.73 -5.95
C ILE A 136 0.37 -10.10 -5.29
N VAL A 137 0.48 -10.12 -3.95
CA VAL A 137 0.31 -11.31 -3.12
C VAL A 137 -0.89 -11.08 -2.21
N SER A 138 -1.93 -11.89 -2.35
CA SER A 138 -3.20 -11.65 -1.69
C SER A 138 -3.99 -12.94 -1.49
N THR A 139 -4.95 -12.92 -0.56
CA THR A 139 -5.88 -14.02 -0.41
C THR A 139 -6.94 -14.03 -1.51
N SER A 140 -7.40 -15.23 -1.86
CA SER A 140 -8.52 -15.47 -2.78
C SER A 140 -9.77 -14.71 -2.32
N GLY A 141 -10.50 -14.12 -3.25
CA GLY A 141 -11.72 -13.34 -2.98
C GLY A 141 -11.51 -11.96 -2.34
N SER A 142 -10.29 -11.57 -1.99
CA SER A 142 -9.98 -10.24 -1.50
C SER A 142 -10.26 -9.15 -2.56
N THR A 143 -10.27 -7.90 -2.14
CA THR A 143 -10.41 -6.78 -3.08
C THR A 143 -9.25 -6.74 -4.08
N LEU A 144 -8.02 -6.93 -3.58
CA LEU A 144 -6.82 -6.82 -4.41
C LEU A 144 -6.69 -7.96 -5.41
N SER A 145 -7.21 -9.15 -5.08
CA SER A 145 -7.25 -10.28 -6.00
C SER A 145 -8.27 -10.12 -7.14
N LYS A 146 -9.01 -9.00 -7.19
CA LYS A 146 -10.09 -8.79 -8.16
C LYS A 146 -9.96 -7.49 -8.94
N ILE A 147 -9.82 -6.33 -8.25
CA ILE A 147 -9.96 -5.03 -8.92
C ILE A 147 -8.76 -4.66 -9.81
N PHE A 148 -7.61 -5.29 -9.63
CA PHE A 148 -6.39 -5.03 -10.41
C PHE A 148 -6.06 -6.10 -11.45
N LEU A 149 -6.96 -7.06 -11.70
CA LEU A 149 -6.75 -8.09 -12.73
C LEU A 149 -6.61 -7.49 -14.14
N ASP A 150 -6.30 -8.35 -15.11
CA ASP A 150 -6.13 -8.03 -16.54
C ASP A 150 -4.91 -7.10 -16.84
N ARG A 151 -3.88 -7.11 -15.99
CA ARG A 151 -2.61 -6.42 -16.24
C ARG A 151 -1.49 -7.43 -16.45
N PRO A 152 -0.50 -7.17 -17.32
CA PRO A 152 0.62 -8.08 -17.58
C PRO A 152 1.65 -8.03 -16.44
N MET A 153 1.24 -8.45 -15.25
CA MET A 153 2.06 -8.53 -14.03
C MET A 153 1.79 -9.83 -13.28
N ASP A 154 2.58 -10.11 -12.24
CA ASP A 154 2.44 -11.36 -11.49
C ASP A 154 1.40 -11.26 -10.36
N TYR A 155 0.58 -12.32 -10.25
CA TYR A 155 -0.45 -12.45 -9.22
C TYR A 155 -0.26 -13.76 -8.46
N TYR A 156 -0.05 -13.66 -7.15
CA TYR A 156 0.02 -14.79 -6.24
C TYR A 156 -1.22 -14.77 -5.35
N ILE A 157 -2.26 -15.47 -5.80
CA ILE A 157 -3.55 -15.51 -5.10
C ILE A 157 -3.62 -16.85 -4.36
N LEU A 158 -3.69 -16.78 -3.04
CA LEU A 158 -3.49 -17.89 -2.11
C LEU A 158 -4.72 -18.06 -1.21
N ASP A 159 -4.83 -19.20 -0.54
CA ASP A 159 -6.04 -19.52 0.22
C ASP A 159 -6.00 -19.01 1.66
N SER A 160 -4.81 -18.78 2.21
CA SER A 160 -4.63 -18.33 3.58
C SER A 160 -3.65 -17.16 3.70
N VAL A 161 -3.76 -16.41 4.80
CA VAL A 161 -2.81 -15.33 5.12
C VAL A 161 -1.42 -15.85 5.45
N ASP A 162 -1.32 -17.05 6.03
CA ASP A 162 -0.02 -17.65 6.31
C ASP A 162 0.73 -17.98 5.02
N GLU A 163 0.05 -18.50 4.00
CA GLU A 163 0.61 -18.71 2.67
C GLU A 163 0.98 -17.37 2.00
N VAL A 164 0.15 -16.34 2.12
CA VAL A 164 0.45 -14.98 1.63
C VAL A 164 1.75 -14.47 2.25
N ASN A 165 1.90 -14.57 3.56
CA ASN A 165 3.11 -14.13 4.26
C ASN A 165 4.34 -14.95 3.84
N ALA A 166 4.21 -16.27 3.77
CA ALA A 166 5.30 -17.16 3.35
C ALA A 166 5.74 -16.86 1.90
N ARG A 167 4.78 -16.66 0.99
CA ARG A 167 5.07 -16.31 -0.41
C ARG A 167 5.71 -14.93 -0.53
N ALA A 168 5.22 -13.95 0.20
CA ALA A 168 5.80 -12.61 0.23
C ALA A 168 7.27 -12.65 0.69
N GLU A 169 7.58 -13.38 1.76
CA GLU A 169 8.95 -13.57 2.23
C GLU A 169 9.84 -14.27 1.19
N GLN A 170 9.31 -15.27 0.48
CA GLN A 170 10.01 -15.96 -0.58
C GLN A 170 10.35 -14.99 -1.73
N LEU A 171 9.38 -14.21 -2.22
CA LEU A 171 9.57 -13.23 -3.30
C LEU A 171 10.57 -12.13 -2.93
N LEU A 172 10.57 -11.71 -1.66
CA LEU A 172 11.58 -10.77 -1.16
C LEU A 172 13.00 -11.36 -1.19
N ARG A 173 13.15 -12.67 -0.98
CA ARG A 173 14.45 -13.37 -1.09
C ARG A 173 14.88 -13.60 -2.54
N GLU A 174 13.93 -13.93 -3.42
CA GLU A 174 14.17 -14.16 -4.85
C GLU A 174 14.60 -12.88 -5.58
N ASP A 175 14.19 -11.72 -5.08
CA ASP A 175 14.57 -10.40 -5.63
C ASP A 175 14.18 -10.20 -7.12
N GLU A 176 13.04 -10.75 -7.51
CA GLU A 176 12.60 -10.68 -8.91
C GLU A 176 11.65 -9.54 -9.21
N HIS A 177 10.98 -8.98 -8.19
CA HIS A 177 10.00 -7.90 -8.32
C HIS A 177 10.54 -6.60 -7.74
N ASP A 178 10.20 -5.48 -8.39
CA ASP A 178 10.61 -4.15 -7.99
C ASP A 178 9.52 -3.46 -7.13
N LEU A 179 8.25 -3.81 -7.35
CA LEU A 179 7.10 -3.31 -6.60
C LEU A 179 6.26 -4.51 -6.12
N LEU A 180 6.33 -4.83 -4.84
CA LEU A 180 5.59 -5.94 -4.25
C LEU A 180 4.48 -5.42 -3.36
N LEU A 181 3.24 -5.79 -3.68
CA LEU A 181 2.07 -5.49 -2.86
C LEU A 181 1.60 -6.76 -2.15
N VAL A 182 1.49 -6.68 -0.81
CA VAL A 182 1.07 -7.79 0.05
C VAL A 182 -0.16 -7.37 0.85
N TYR A 183 -1.22 -8.15 0.76
CA TYR A 183 -2.48 -7.89 1.48
C TYR A 183 -2.73 -8.91 2.57
N ASN A 184 -3.07 -8.41 3.77
CA ASN A 184 -3.42 -9.22 4.92
C ASN A 184 -4.76 -8.78 5.49
N GLY A 185 -5.80 -9.62 5.37
CA GLY A 185 -7.16 -9.35 5.85
C GLY A 185 -7.50 -9.94 7.22
N ASN A 186 -6.55 -10.49 7.97
CA ASN A 186 -6.80 -11.20 9.24
C ASN A 186 -7.49 -10.32 10.27
N TYR A 187 -6.98 -9.10 10.49
CA TYR A 187 -7.56 -8.20 11.47
C TYR A 187 -8.96 -7.73 11.04
N ASP A 188 -9.13 -7.36 9.77
CA ASP A 188 -10.43 -6.94 9.22
C ASP A 188 -11.51 -8.03 9.43
N ALA A 189 -11.19 -9.27 9.08
CA ALA A 189 -12.09 -10.41 9.28
C ALA A 189 -12.44 -10.62 10.77
N ALA A 190 -11.44 -10.56 11.65
CA ALA A 190 -11.65 -10.73 13.08
C ALA A 190 -12.45 -9.58 13.69
N MET A 191 -12.17 -8.33 13.33
CA MET A 191 -12.90 -7.18 13.86
C MET A 191 -14.35 -7.12 13.37
N HIS A 192 -14.64 -7.59 12.17
CA HIS A 192 -16.01 -7.71 11.68
C HIS A 192 -16.81 -8.76 12.46
N ARG A 193 -16.17 -9.88 12.82
CA ARG A 193 -16.82 -10.98 13.53
C ARG A 193 -16.98 -10.72 15.03
N TYR A 194 -15.97 -10.15 15.68
CA TYR A 194 -15.86 -10.10 17.15
C TYR A 194 -15.82 -8.69 17.73
N ALA A 195 -15.81 -7.65 16.93
CA ALA A 195 -15.59 -6.23 17.23
C ALA A 195 -14.10 -5.81 17.24
N PRO A 196 -13.82 -4.49 16.98
CA PRO A 196 -12.45 -4.00 16.73
C PRO A 196 -11.44 -4.22 17.84
N GLU A 197 -11.86 -4.18 19.11
CA GLU A 197 -10.97 -4.33 20.27
C GLU A 197 -11.23 -5.62 21.06
N SER A 198 -11.90 -6.60 20.43
CA SER A 198 -12.05 -7.93 21.04
C SER A 198 -10.70 -8.61 21.19
N PRO A 199 -10.56 -9.54 22.15
CA PRO A 199 -9.33 -10.32 22.30
C PRO A 199 -8.93 -11.06 21.01
N GLU A 200 -9.90 -11.50 20.20
CA GLU A 200 -9.71 -12.16 18.92
C GLU A 200 -9.11 -11.20 17.88
N ALA A 201 -9.69 -10.00 17.75
CA ALA A 201 -9.20 -8.99 16.82
C ALA A 201 -7.80 -8.49 17.21
N LEU A 202 -7.55 -8.26 18.50
CA LEU A 202 -6.24 -7.86 18.98
C LEU A 202 -5.18 -8.97 18.81
N ARG A 203 -5.56 -10.25 18.93
CA ARG A 203 -4.66 -11.36 18.56
C ARG A 203 -4.32 -11.33 17.07
N ALA A 204 -5.31 -11.16 16.20
CA ALA A 204 -5.09 -11.08 14.76
C ALA A 204 -4.19 -9.86 14.39
N LEU A 205 -4.32 -8.75 15.09
CA LEU A 205 -3.47 -7.57 14.92
C LEU A 205 -2.00 -7.86 15.26
N ARG A 206 -1.72 -8.67 16.29
CA ARG A 206 -0.35 -9.01 16.73
C ARG A 206 0.38 -9.97 15.78
N VAL A 207 -0.34 -10.66 14.91
CA VAL A 207 0.22 -11.60 13.92
C VAL A 207 0.70 -10.88 12.65
N ILE A 208 0.59 -9.55 12.57
CA ILE A 208 1.12 -8.80 11.44
C ILE A 208 2.66 -8.89 11.49
N PRO A 209 3.31 -9.68 10.60
CA PRO A 209 4.77 -9.75 10.62
C PRO A 209 5.32 -8.39 10.18
N PRO A 210 6.32 -7.84 10.88
CA PRO A 210 7.03 -6.70 10.35
C PRO A 210 7.70 -7.13 9.03
N PRO A 211 7.62 -6.31 7.98
CA PRO A 211 8.37 -6.58 6.77
C PRO A 211 9.86 -6.65 7.16
N ARG A 212 10.43 -7.83 7.10
CA ARG A 212 11.87 -7.97 7.27
C ARG A 212 12.51 -7.30 6.06
N ALA A 213 12.98 -6.08 6.25
CA ALA A 213 13.72 -5.36 5.23
C ALA A 213 14.89 -6.23 4.78
N CYS A 214 14.77 -6.82 3.59
CA CYS A 214 15.84 -7.58 2.99
C CYS A 214 16.86 -6.56 2.45
N GLY A 215 17.72 -6.08 3.33
CA GLY A 215 18.81 -5.15 3.04
C GLY A 215 19.97 -5.82 2.32
N ARG A 216 19.73 -6.61 1.27
CA ARG A 216 20.79 -7.03 0.37
C ARG A 216 20.85 -6.06 -0.82
N PRO A 217 22.01 -5.42 -1.06
CA PRO A 217 22.20 -4.68 -2.31
C PRO A 217 22.04 -5.67 -3.48
N ARG A 218 21.31 -5.27 -4.51
CA ARG A 218 21.26 -6.03 -5.78
C ARG A 218 22.66 -6.43 -6.19
N ARG A 219 22.88 -7.68 -6.54
CA ARG A 219 24.07 -8.07 -7.31
C ARG A 219 24.08 -7.23 -8.58
N ALA A 220 25.16 -6.47 -8.79
CA ALA A 220 25.39 -5.76 -10.03
C ALA A 220 25.35 -6.79 -11.18
N GLY A 221 24.29 -6.78 -12.01
CA GLY A 221 24.22 -7.76 -13.07
C GLY A 221 22.99 -7.76 -13.97
N ARG A 222 21.93 -7.01 -13.70
CA ARG A 222 20.85 -6.84 -14.67
C ARG A 222 20.74 -5.37 -15.08
N PRO A 223 20.99 -5.03 -16.37
CA PRO A 223 20.71 -3.68 -16.86
C PRO A 223 19.21 -3.43 -16.86
N GLN A 224 18.77 -2.38 -16.17
CA GLN A 224 17.44 -1.83 -16.44
C GLN A 224 17.40 -1.35 -17.88
N PRO A 225 16.30 -1.57 -18.62
CA PRO A 225 16.11 -0.88 -19.89
C PRO A 225 16.02 0.62 -19.61
N LEU A 226 17.03 1.35 -20.04
CA LEU A 226 17.09 2.81 -19.92
C LEU A 226 15.97 3.44 -20.75
N PRO A 227 15.26 4.47 -20.25
CA PRO A 227 14.49 5.34 -21.11
C PRO A 227 15.43 5.92 -22.16
N ARG A 228 15.05 5.86 -23.43
CA ARG A 228 15.86 6.37 -24.55
C ARG A 228 16.14 7.86 -24.31
N GLY A 229 17.36 8.20 -23.94
CA GLY A 229 17.77 9.61 -23.85
C GLY A 229 18.74 10.03 -22.75
N SER A 230 19.18 9.20 -21.81
CA SER A 230 20.12 9.64 -20.76
C SER A 230 21.37 8.76 -20.67
N ARG A 231 22.54 9.39 -20.64
CA ARG A 231 23.85 8.72 -20.48
C ARG A 231 24.07 8.26 -19.04
N PRO A 232 24.69 7.08 -18.80
CA PRO A 232 24.83 6.50 -17.46
C PRO A 232 25.86 7.26 -16.61
N ARG A 233 25.50 7.62 -15.38
CA ARG A 233 26.43 7.89 -14.29
C ARG A 233 26.58 6.66 -13.40
N ARG A 234 27.81 6.40 -12.95
CA ARG A 234 28.24 5.18 -12.25
C ARG A 234 27.50 4.94 -10.92
N ALA A 235 27.33 3.67 -10.62
CA ALA A 235 26.57 3.07 -9.53
C ALA A 235 27.04 3.46 -8.12
N GLY A 236 26.10 3.73 -7.25
CA GLY A 236 26.22 3.70 -5.79
C GLY A 236 24.95 3.12 -5.20
N GLY A 237 25.10 2.19 -4.30
CA GLY A 237 24.15 1.45 -3.48
C GLY A 237 22.64 1.56 -3.72
N SER A 238 21.96 0.42 -3.77
CA SER A 238 20.50 0.33 -3.87
C SER A 238 19.81 0.76 -2.58
N ALA A 239 18.82 1.66 -2.67
CA ALA A 239 17.93 1.99 -1.56
C ALA A 239 16.62 1.17 -1.68
N SER A 240 16.12 0.65 -0.57
CA SER A 240 14.81 -0.02 -0.47
C SER A 240 13.95 0.72 0.54
N ALA A 241 12.67 0.92 0.23
CA ALA A 241 11.69 1.51 1.14
C ALA A 241 10.56 0.50 1.42
N ALA A 242 10.15 0.43 2.68
CA ALA A 242 8.95 -0.29 3.10
C ALA A 242 7.90 0.74 3.52
N LEU A 243 6.71 0.66 2.95
CA LEU A 243 5.58 1.52 3.28
C LEU A 243 4.44 0.67 3.85
N LEU A 244 4.04 0.98 5.08
CA LEU A 244 2.88 0.39 5.73
C LEU A 244 1.72 1.38 5.65
N LEU A 245 0.64 0.98 4.99
CA LEU A 245 -0.57 1.80 4.88
C LEU A 245 -1.72 1.12 5.63
N PRO A 246 -2.40 1.83 6.55
CA PRO A 246 -3.59 1.28 7.22
C PRO A 246 -4.73 1.11 6.21
N GLY A 247 -5.41 -0.02 6.28
CA GLY A 247 -6.62 -0.27 5.51
C GLY A 247 -7.81 0.60 5.97
N ALA A 248 -8.87 0.64 5.17
CA ALA A 248 -10.06 1.47 5.43
C ALA A 248 -10.91 0.92 6.56
N GLY A 249 -10.80 1.50 7.76
CA GLY A 249 -11.66 1.18 8.91
C GLY A 249 -13.00 1.93 8.88
N ARG A 250 -14.12 1.22 9.04
CA ARG A 250 -15.47 1.83 9.18
C ARG A 250 -15.59 2.58 10.51
N ARG A 251 -16.04 3.85 10.48
CA ARG A 251 -16.54 4.53 11.69
C ARG A 251 -17.88 3.91 12.07
N ARG A 252 -18.04 3.45 13.33
CA ARG A 252 -19.34 3.12 13.87
C ARG A 252 -20.20 4.39 13.91
N ARG A 253 -21.42 4.32 13.38
CA ARG A 253 -22.49 5.23 13.79
C ARG A 253 -22.82 4.88 15.25
N GLY A 254 -22.62 5.82 16.14
CA GLY A 254 -23.09 5.70 17.53
C GLY A 254 -24.61 5.47 17.57
N PRO A 255 -25.15 4.84 18.63
CA PRO A 255 -26.58 4.62 18.78
C PRO A 255 -27.30 5.99 18.75
N ARG A 256 -28.34 6.10 17.92
CA ARG A 256 -29.22 7.27 17.92
C ARG A 256 -29.86 7.39 19.32
N PRO A 257 -29.93 8.59 19.90
CA PRO A 257 -30.65 8.77 21.14
C PRO A 257 -32.11 8.37 20.93
N ARG A 258 -32.63 7.49 21.82
CA ARG A 258 -34.06 7.19 21.88
C ARG A 258 -34.77 8.47 22.35
N THR A 259 -35.61 9.03 21.50
CA THR A 259 -36.59 10.03 21.91
C THR A 259 -37.57 9.34 22.86
N ALA A 260 -37.54 9.74 24.13
CA ALA A 260 -38.58 9.41 25.06
C ALA A 260 -39.86 10.15 24.62
N ARG A 261 -40.99 9.42 24.61
CA ARG A 261 -42.33 9.97 24.71
C ARG A 261 -42.74 9.94 26.17
#